data_f2f62c5cfb88173975973fa078f974ab
#
_entry.id   f2f62c5cfb88173975973fa078f974ab
#
_cell.length_a   1.000
_cell.length_b   1.000
_cell.length_c   1.000
_cell.angle_alpha   90.00
_cell.angle_beta   90.00
_cell.angle_gamma   90.00
#
_symmetry.space_group_name_H-M   'P 1'
#
loop_
_entity.id
_entity.type
_entity.pdbx_description
1 polymer ?
#
loop_
_entity_poly.entity_id
_entity_poly.type
_entity_poly.pdbx_seq_one_letter_code
_entity_poly.pdbx_strand_id
1 'polypeptide(L)'
;MIVAGPNARKDYHYNETEELFYQLEGNIEVHIQEEGQKKTMKLGPGDMYLHPAKIPHSPVRHKDSIGLVVERKRSQMNVDDGLLWFCDNCNHKLYEAYFTLHDIEKDFLGHFKHFYGSEELRTCEKCGTVMPVDERFIADD
;
A
#
# COMPACT_ATOMS: atom_id res chain seq x y z
N MET A 1 8.95 -8.78 10.23
CA MET A 1 7.69 -8.26 10.88
C MET A 1 6.59 -9.30 10.72
N ILE A 2 5.94 -9.66 11.82
CA ILE A 2 4.74 -10.51 11.79
C ILE A 2 3.53 -9.60 11.66
N VAL A 3 2.67 -9.85 10.68
CA VAL A 3 1.50 -9.03 10.37
C VAL A 3 0.24 -9.88 10.38
N ALA A 4 -0.76 -9.42 11.12
CA ALA A 4 -2.07 -10.08 11.20
C ALA A 4 -3.14 -9.25 10.50
N GLY A 5 -4.12 -9.92 9.88
CA GLY A 5 -5.31 -9.27 9.35
C GLY A 5 -6.39 -9.09 10.41
N PRO A 6 -7.49 -8.39 10.06
CA PRO A 6 -7.78 -7.87 8.74
C PRO A 6 -7.11 -6.53 8.44
N ASN A 7 -6.77 -6.29 7.19
CA ASN A 7 -6.31 -5.00 6.72
C ASN A 7 -6.67 -4.85 5.23
N ALA A 8 -7.47 -3.85 4.91
CA ALA A 8 -7.95 -3.61 3.55
C ALA A 8 -7.85 -2.12 3.20
N ARG A 9 -6.62 -1.60 3.14
CA ARG A 9 -6.36 -0.24 2.70
C ARG A 9 -6.24 -0.18 1.17
N LYS A 10 -6.43 1.00 0.61
CA LYS A 10 -6.35 1.23 -0.85
C LYS A 10 -5.04 1.85 -1.30
N ASP A 11 -4.19 2.29 -0.37
CA ASP A 11 -2.88 2.84 -0.69
C ASP A 11 -1.93 1.74 -1.18
N TYR A 12 -1.07 2.14 -2.10
CA TYR A 12 0.06 1.33 -2.56
C TYR A 12 1.34 1.86 -1.98
N HIS A 13 2.18 0.98 -1.48
CA HIS A 13 3.50 1.30 -0.97
C HIS A 13 4.55 1.09 -2.07
N TYR A 14 5.38 2.10 -2.29
CA TYR A 14 6.54 2.02 -3.15
C TYR A 14 7.80 1.92 -2.29
N ASN A 15 8.66 0.95 -2.62
CA ASN A 15 9.90 0.72 -1.91
C ASN A 15 11.01 0.49 -2.93
N GLU A 16 12.15 1.16 -2.77
CA GLU A 16 13.30 1.00 -3.66
C GLU A 16 14.09 -0.29 -3.40
N THR A 17 13.66 -1.09 -2.44
CA THR A 17 14.21 -2.42 -2.14
C THR A 17 13.13 -3.48 -2.27
N GLU A 18 13.52 -4.74 -2.42
CA GLU A 18 12.59 -5.86 -2.49
C GLU A 18 12.01 -6.21 -1.11
N GLU A 19 10.83 -6.83 -1.11
CA GLU A 19 10.16 -7.34 0.10
C GLU A 19 9.81 -8.81 -0.08
N LEU A 20 10.06 -9.61 0.97
CA LEU A 20 9.66 -11.01 0.99
C LEU A 20 8.38 -11.18 1.81
N PHE A 21 7.37 -11.79 1.20
CA PHE A 21 6.13 -12.18 1.87
C PHE A 21 6.13 -13.69 2.05
N TYR A 22 5.91 -14.13 3.28
CA TYR A 22 5.71 -15.55 3.61
C TYR A 22 4.41 -15.68 4.40
N GLN A 23 3.43 -16.36 3.82
CA GLN A 23 2.11 -16.51 4.43
C GLN A 23 2.10 -17.72 5.36
N LEU A 24 1.76 -17.51 6.63
CA LEU A 24 1.75 -18.54 7.68
C LEU A 24 0.36 -19.13 7.87
N GLU A 25 -0.65 -18.29 8.06
CA GLU A 25 -2.03 -18.71 8.27
C GLU A 25 -2.99 -17.83 7.47
N GLY A 26 -4.08 -18.42 6.98
CA GLY A 26 -5.08 -17.70 6.20
C GLY A 26 -4.55 -17.21 4.86
N ASN A 27 -5.38 -16.43 4.18
CA ASN A 27 -5.09 -15.96 2.83
C ASN A 27 -4.91 -14.45 2.77
N ILE A 28 -4.03 -14.01 1.88
CA ILE A 28 -3.89 -12.58 1.54
C ILE A 28 -3.86 -12.42 0.02
N GLU A 29 -4.12 -11.18 -0.41
CA GLU A 29 -3.89 -10.76 -1.77
C GLU A 29 -2.88 -9.61 -1.75
N VAL A 30 -1.88 -9.67 -2.63
CA VAL A 30 -0.98 -8.54 -2.84
C VAL A 30 -1.31 -7.95 -4.20
N HIS A 31 -1.91 -6.77 -4.20
CA HIS A 31 -2.17 -6.02 -5.42
C HIS A 31 -0.89 -5.29 -5.82
N ILE A 32 -0.54 -5.33 -7.09
CA ILE A 32 0.62 -4.62 -7.62
C ILE A 32 0.22 -3.76 -8.82
N GLN A 33 0.97 -2.68 -9.04
CA GLN A 33 0.81 -1.82 -10.20
C GLN A 33 2.08 -1.94 -11.05
N GLU A 34 1.94 -2.56 -12.21
CA GLU A 34 3.06 -2.81 -13.11
C GLU A 34 2.65 -2.52 -14.56
N GLU A 35 3.43 -1.70 -15.24
CA GLU A 35 3.18 -1.33 -16.63
C GLU A 35 1.77 -0.77 -16.87
N GLY A 36 1.28 0.04 -15.93
CA GLY A 36 -0.05 0.64 -16.03
C GLY A 36 -1.21 -0.30 -15.74
N GLN A 37 -0.93 -1.52 -15.27
CA GLN A 37 -1.95 -2.52 -15.00
C GLN A 37 -1.94 -2.97 -13.56
N LYS A 38 -3.12 -3.18 -13.00
CA LYS A 38 -3.29 -3.79 -11.69
C LYS A 38 -3.24 -5.31 -11.84
N LYS A 39 -2.35 -5.95 -11.08
CA LYS A 39 -2.24 -7.40 -10.99
C LYS A 39 -2.43 -7.82 -9.53
N THR A 40 -2.88 -9.05 -9.31
CA THR A 40 -3.11 -9.58 -7.96
C THR A 40 -2.35 -10.89 -7.78
N MET A 41 -1.53 -10.94 -6.72
CA MET A 41 -0.86 -12.16 -6.26
C MET A 41 -1.65 -12.72 -5.09
N LYS A 42 -2.13 -13.95 -5.19
CA LYS A 42 -2.87 -14.62 -4.10
C LYS A 42 -1.93 -15.54 -3.35
N LEU A 43 -1.83 -15.36 -2.02
CA LEU A 43 -0.97 -16.16 -1.17
C LEU A 43 -1.80 -16.87 -0.11
N GLY A 44 -1.67 -18.18 -0.05
CA GLY A 44 -2.22 -19.03 1.02
C GLY A 44 -1.13 -19.54 1.95
N PRO A 45 -1.49 -20.31 2.99
CA PRO A 45 -0.53 -20.83 3.96
C PRO A 45 0.62 -21.60 3.29
N GLY A 46 1.85 -21.23 3.62
CA GLY A 46 3.06 -21.83 3.05
C GLY A 46 3.56 -21.16 1.78
N ASP A 47 2.80 -20.24 1.18
CA ASP A 47 3.24 -19.53 -0.01
C ASP A 47 4.25 -18.44 0.33
N MET A 48 5.20 -18.25 -0.57
CA MET A 48 6.20 -17.19 -0.49
C MET A 48 6.16 -16.37 -1.78
N TYR A 49 6.35 -15.05 -1.64
CA TYR A 49 6.41 -14.13 -2.77
C TYR A 49 7.51 -13.10 -2.53
N LEU A 50 8.49 -13.06 -3.42
CA LEU A 50 9.51 -12.01 -3.41
C LEU A 50 9.03 -10.87 -4.32
N HIS A 51 8.60 -9.78 -3.69
CA HIS A 51 8.12 -8.61 -4.42
C HIS A 51 9.33 -7.77 -4.89
N PRO A 52 9.43 -7.49 -6.20
CA PRO A 52 10.56 -6.75 -6.74
C PRO A 52 10.56 -5.29 -6.27
N ALA A 53 11.76 -4.70 -6.25
CA ALA A 53 11.94 -3.29 -5.96
C ALA A 53 11.24 -2.40 -6.98
N LYS A 54 10.83 -1.22 -6.54
CA LYS A 54 10.27 -0.14 -7.38
C LYS A 54 8.92 -0.42 -8.04
N ILE A 55 8.21 -1.44 -7.57
CA ILE A 55 6.85 -1.74 -8.03
C ILE A 55 5.88 -1.47 -6.88
N PRO A 56 4.90 -0.56 -7.05
CA PRO A 56 3.93 -0.31 -5.99
C PRO A 56 3.11 -1.55 -5.65
N HIS A 57 2.90 -1.79 -4.36
CA HIS A 57 2.15 -2.95 -3.87
C HIS A 57 1.20 -2.56 -2.74
N SER A 58 0.08 -3.28 -2.65
CA SER A 58 -0.94 -3.08 -1.63
C SER A 58 -1.40 -4.43 -1.10
N PRO A 59 -0.90 -4.86 0.06
CA PRO A 59 -1.35 -6.10 0.68
C PRO A 59 -2.76 -5.94 1.26
N VAL A 60 -3.66 -6.83 0.89
CA VAL A 60 -4.99 -6.95 1.47
C VAL A 60 -5.03 -8.22 2.29
N ARG A 61 -5.16 -8.08 3.60
CA ARG A 61 -5.13 -9.19 4.55
C ARG A 61 -6.53 -9.50 5.03
N HIS A 62 -6.92 -10.76 4.86
CA HIS A 62 -8.23 -11.21 5.33
C HIS A 62 -8.20 -11.44 6.84
N LYS A 63 -9.39 -11.53 7.44
CA LYS A 63 -9.54 -11.89 8.85
C LYS A 63 -8.87 -13.24 9.11
N ASP A 64 -8.28 -13.39 10.29
CA ASP A 64 -7.59 -14.60 10.74
C ASP A 64 -6.38 -14.98 9.89
N SER A 65 -5.77 -14.01 9.20
CA SER A 65 -4.53 -14.21 8.47
C SER A 65 -3.32 -13.76 9.29
N ILE A 66 -2.22 -14.51 9.15
CA ILE A 66 -0.94 -14.19 9.77
C ILE A 66 0.14 -14.40 8.71
N GLY A 67 1.00 -13.41 8.52
CA GLY A 67 2.10 -13.47 7.58
C GLY A 67 3.38 -12.87 8.13
N LEU A 68 4.49 -13.25 7.50
CA LEU A 68 5.81 -12.67 7.77
C LEU A 68 6.18 -11.79 6.58
N VAL A 69 6.61 -10.57 6.85
CA VAL A 69 7.18 -9.66 5.85
C VAL A 69 8.60 -9.33 6.24
N VAL A 70 9.53 -9.55 5.32
CA VAL A 70 10.94 -9.22 5.50
C VAL A 70 11.31 -8.15 4.49
N GLU A 71 11.78 -7.01 4.97
CA GLU A 71 12.25 -5.90 4.14
C GLU A 71 13.54 -5.34 4.71
N ARG A 72 14.30 -4.65 3.85
CA ARG A 72 15.54 -4.01 4.30
C ARG A 72 15.25 -2.78 5.16
N LYS A 73 16.05 -2.58 6.18
CA LYS A 73 16.12 -1.29 6.89
C LYS A 73 16.66 -0.24 5.95
N ARG A 74 15.91 0.85 5.77
CA ARG A 74 16.27 1.92 4.84
C ARG A 74 16.83 3.17 5.51
N SER A 75 16.88 3.21 6.83
CA SER A 75 17.30 4.39 7.61
C SER A 75 18.74 4.87 7.31
N GLN A 76 19.61 3.98 6.82
CA GLN A 76 20.99 4.29 6.45
C GLN A 76 21.21 4.28 4.94
N MET A 77 20.16 4.09 4.16
CA MET A 77 20.18 4.10 2.70
C MET A 77 19.68 5.46 2.22
N ASN A 78 20.25 5.97 1.15
CA ASN A 78 19.79 7.20 0.53
C ASN A 78 18.70 6.91 -0.49
N VAL A 79 17.56 6.39 0.00
CA VAL A 79 16.40 5.99 -0.80
C VAL A 79 15.12 6.46 -0.14
N ASP A 80 14.08 6.67 -0.96
CA ASP A 80 12.77 7.10 -0.49
C ASP A 80 11.76 5.97 -0.55
N ASP A 81 10.79 6.01 0.37
CA ASP A 81 9.55 5.27 0.27
C ASP A 81 8.51 6.12 -0.45
N GLY A 82 7.50 5.51 -1.01
CA GLY A 82 6.39 6.21 -1.64
C GLY A 82 5.05 5.65 -1.24
N LEU A 83 4.02 6.49 -1.30
CA LEU A 83 2.62 6.11 -1.15
C LEU A 83 1.87 6.60 -2.37
N LEU A 84 1.06 5.73 -2.97
CA LEU A 84 0.32 6.00 -4.18
C LEU A 84 -1.12 5.53 -4.04
N TRP A 85 -2.02 6.23 -4.73
CA TRP A 85 -3.42 5.82 -4.84
C TRP A 85 -3.83 5.79 -6.31
N PHE A 86 -4.67 4.81 -6.64
CA PHE A 86 -5.16 4.60 -8.00
C PHE A 86 -6.68 4.54 -8.00
N CYS A 87 -7.31 5.03 -9.05
CA CYS A 87 -8.75 5.06 -9.17
C CYS A 87 -9.34 3.63 -9.13
N ASP A 88 -10.37 3.43 -8.30
CA ASP A 88 -11.05 2.14 -8.19
C ASP A 88 -11.78 1.74 -9.47
N ASN A 89 -12.16 2.71 -10.30
CA ASN A 89 -12.91 2.45 -11.53
C ASN A 89 -12.02 2.23 -12.75
N CYS A 90 -11.06 3.13 -13.02
CA CYS A 90 -10.26 3.09 -14.24
C CYS A 90 -8.77 2.84 -14.02
N ASN A 91 -8.33 2.72 -12.78
CA ASN A 91 -6.93 2.49 -12.37
C ASN A 91 -5.98 3.66 -12.70
N HIS A 92 -6.49 4.82 -13.04
CA HIS A 92 -5.67 6.02 -13.21
C HIS A 92 -5.04 6.43 -11.88
N LYS A 93 -3.77 6.85 -11.89
CA LYS A 93 -3.11 7.30 -10.67
C LYS A 93 -3.73 8.60 -10.18
N LEU A 94 -4.20 8.61 -8.93
CA LEU A 94 -4.82 9.77 -8.30
C LEU A 94 -3.80 10.68 -7.63
N TYR A 95 -2.86 10.10 -6.91
CA TYR A 95 -1.91 10.84 -6.08
C TYR A 95 -0.70 9.98 -5.77
N GLU A 96 0.45 10.61 -5.63
CA GLU A 96 1.67 9.96 -5.16
C GLU A 96 2.49 10.92 -4.31
N ALA A 97 3.16 10.38 -3.30
CA ALA A 97 4.08 11.13 -2.45
C ALA A 97 5.29 10.26 -2.12
N TYR A 98 6.47 10.86 -2.18
CA TYR A 98 7.72 10.17 -1.86
C TYR A 98 8.41 10.90 -0.70
N PHE A 99 8.98 10.14 0.22
CA PHE A 99 9.55 10.69 1.44
C PHE A 99 10.61 9.75 2.02
N THR A 100 11.53 10.31 2.79
CA THR A 100 12.48 9.52 3.57
C THR A 100 11.76 8.90 4.77
N LEU A 101 11.79 7.58 4.88
CA LEU A 101 11.10 6.86 5.96
C LEU A 101 11.90 6.91 7.25
N HIS A 102 11.32 7.53 8.29
CA HIS A 102 11.88 7.56 9.65
C HIS A 102 11.02 6.75 10.61
N ASP A 103 9.71 6.92 10.53
CA ASP A 103 8.72 6.28 11.38
C ASP A 103 7.50 5.92 10.53
N ILE A 104 7.26 4.61 10.35
CA ILE A 104 6.19 4.11 9.47
C ILE A 104 4.82 4.68 9.87
N GLU A 105 4.49 4.66 11.15
CA GLU A 105 3.16 5.11 11.60
C GLU A 105 2.97 6.61 11.37
N LYS A 106 3.93 7.43 11.79
CA LYS A 106 3.82 8.88 11.70
C LYS A 106 3.90 9.37 10.27
N ASP A 107 4.87 8.87 9.50
CA ASP A 107 5.09 9.31 8.13
C ASP A 107 3.92 8.91 7.23
N PHE A 108 3.43 7.68 7.37
CA PHE A 108 2.28 7.22 6.60
C PHE A 108 1.00 7.96 6.98
N LEU A 109 0.76 8.16 8.27
CA LEU A 109 -0.46 8.81 8.76
C LEU A 109 -0.62 10.24 8.21
N GLY A 110 0.46 11.00 8.17
CA GLY A 110 0.45 12.34 7.60
C GLY A 110 0.01 12.35 6.14
N HIS A 111 0.51 11.42 5.33
CA HIS A 111 0.14 11.29 3.92
C HIS A 111 -1.29 10.78 3.75
N PHE A 112 -1.76 9.86 4.60
CA PHE A 112 -3.14 9.38 4.58
C PHE A 112 -4.12 10.51 4.87
N LYS A 113 -3.87 11.31 5.89
CA LYS A 113 -4.71 12.46 6.24
C LYS A 113 -4.75 13.49 5.11
N HIS A 114 -3.62 13.75 4.49
CA HIS A 114 -3.54 14.69 3.37
C HIS A 114 -4.38 14.23 2.19
N PHE A 115 -4.23 12.99 1.78
CA PHE A 115 -4.97 12.43 0.64
C PHE A 115 -6.47 12.34 0.93
N TYR A 116 -6.86 11.68 2.02
CA TYR A 116 -8.27 11.47 2.33
C TYR A 116 -8.99 12.77 2.73
N GLY A 117 -8.27 13.76 3.20
CA GLY A 117 -8.81 15.08 3.52
C GLY A 117 -9.07 15.96 2.30
N SER A 118 -8.69 15.55 1.11
CA SER A 118 -8.83 16.35 -0.12
C SER A 118 -9.72 15.63 -1.13
N GLU A 119 -10.93 16.13 -1.34
CA GLU A 119 -11.83 15.60 -2.37
C GLU A 119 -11.23 15.74 -3.77
N GLU A 120 -10.49 16.83 -4.01
CA GLU A 120 -9.80 17.05 -5.28
C GLU A 120 -8.81 15.92 -5.59
N LEU A 121 -7.98 15.54 -4.62
CA LEU A 121 -7.03 14.44 -4.78
C LEU A 121 -7.72 13.10 -4.98
N ARG A 122 -8.87 12.90 -4.34
CA ARG A 122 -9.63 11.65 -4.44
C ARG A 122 -10.45 11.55 -5.73
N THR A 123 -10.60 12.65 -6.47
CA THR A 123 -11.37 12.68 -7.72
C THR A 123 -10.48 12.33 -8.90
N CYS A 124 -10.88 11.31 -9.65
CA CYS A 124 -10.11 10.89 -10.83
C CYS A 124 -10.24 11.92 -11.97
N GLU A 125 -9.12 12.42 -12.42
CA GLU A 125 -9.05 13.37 -13.55
C GLU A 125 -9.49 12.74 -14.87
N LYS A 126 -9.40 11.42 -14.98
CA LYS A 126 -9.71 10.69 -16.20
C LYS A 126 -11.18 10.30 -16.30
N CYS A 127 -11.79 9.75 -15.26
CA CYS A 127 -13.16 9.24 -15.31
C CYS A 127 -14.13 9.94 -14.35
N GLY A 128 -13.64 10.84 -13.50
CA GLY A 128 -14.48 11.60 -12.57
C GLY A 128 -14.93 10.85 -11.32
N THR A 129 -14.57 9.58 -11.16
CA THR A 129 -14.91 8.80 -9.97
C THR A 129 -14.20 9.36 -8.75
N VAL A 130 -14.93 9.52 -7.64
CA VAL A 130 -14.38 9.99 -6.37
C VAL A 130 -14.16 8.79 -5.45
N MET A 131 -12.91 8.61 -5.00
CA MET A 131 -12.60 7.56 -4.03
C MET A 131 -13.21 7.92 -2.68
N PRO A 132 -13.96 7.00 -2.04
CA PRO A 132 -14.52 7.23 -0.71
C PRO A 132 -13.43 7.52 0.32
N VAL A 133 -13.76 8.33 1.31
CA VAL A 133 -12.88 8.61 2.45
C VAL A 133 -12.71 7.34 3.28
N ASP A 134 -11.50 7.06 3.71
CA ASP A 134 -11.25 6.08 4.75
C ASP A 134 -11.34 6.79 6.10
N GLU A 135 -12.40 6.53 6.85
CA GLU A 135 -12.70 7.24 8.10
C GLU A 135 -11.62 7.08 9.17
N ARG A 136 -10.80 6.03 9.08
CA ARG A 136 -9.67 5.82 9.99
C ARG A 136 -8.61 6.91 9.88
N PHE A 137 -8.56 7.61 8.75
CA PHE A 137 -7.54 8.61 8.44
C PHE A 137 -8.08 10.02 8.24
N ILE A 138 -9.30 10.29 8.71
CA ILE A 138 -9.81 11.66 8.77
C ILE A 138 -9.12 12.36 9.95
N ALA A 139 -8.72 13.61 9.74
CA ALA A 139 -8.13 14.40 10.81
C ALA A 139 -9.19 14.63 11.91
N ASP A 140 -8.90 14.17 13.11
CA ASP A 140 -9.63 14.57 14.29
C ASP A 140 -9.20 16.00 14.65
N ASP A 141 -10.17 16.83 14.89
CA ASP A 141 -9.92 18.21 15.36
C ASP A 141 -9.46 18.23 16.82
#